data_d190181992734d77db07e1852ef72d84
#
_entry.id   d190181992734d77db07e1852ef72d84
#
_cell.length_a   1.000
_cell.length_b   1.000
_cell.length_c   1.000
_cell.angle_alpha   90.00
_cell.angle_beta   90.00
_cell.angle_gamma   90.00
#
_symmetry.space_group_name_H-M   'P 1'
#
loop_
_entity.id
_entity.type
_entity.pdbx_description
1 polymer ?
#
loop_
_entity_poly.entity_id
_entity_poly.type
_entity_poly.pdbx_seq_one_letter_code
_entity_poly.pdbx_strand_id
1 'polypeptide(L)'
;MNDPNSPPYASGHGFGGPMSPEEIEAAAAANAADASAERDNALAEIEALKAKVAELQDQSLRAQADAQNARRRADDEIVKIRKFAVESFAESMLPVLDSLEAGLKIDNASAEQLREGTEATLRQLLSALERNKVAEVNPAAGAKFDPATQQAISIVPAPQQAPNTVVSVLQKGYTIADRVLRPALVTVTASN
;
A
#
# COMPACT_ATOMS: atom_id res chain seq x y z
N MET A 1 -50.97 24.69 -74.96
CA MET A 1 -50.66 23.72 -73.90
C MET A 1 -49.65 24.37 -72.94
N ASN A 2 -50.16 24.88 -71.83
CA ASN A 2 -49.37 25.50 -70.77
C ASN A 2 -48.84 24.40 -69.85
N ASP A 3 -47.53 24.39 -69.65
CA ASP A 3 -46.83 23.49 -68.71
C ASP A 3 -46.87 24.11 -67.30
N PRO A 4 -47.50 23.49 -66.31
CA PRO A 4 -47.72 24.09 -64.99
C PRO A 4 -46.59 23.89 -64.05
N ASN A 5 -45.34 23.55 -64.49
CA ASN A 5 -44.23 23.17 -63.57
C ASN A 5 -42.96 24.02 -63.79
N SER A 6 -43.13 25.32 -63.99
CA SER A 6 -41.95 26.23 -63.91
C SER A 6 -41.88 26.86 -62.54
N PRO A 7 -40.74 26.74 -61.82
CA PRO A 7 -40.58 27.40 -60.54
C PRO A 7 -40.50 28.92 -60.68
N PRO A 8 -41.07 29.67 -59.70
CA PRO A 8 -41.03 31.12 -59.78
C PRO A 8 -39.57 31.61 -59.66
N TYR A 9 -39.18 32.41 -60.61
CA TYR A 9 -37.94 33.18 -60.60
C TYR A 9 -37.88 34.00 -59.31
N ALA A 10 -36.97 33.63 -58.43
CA ALA A 10 -36.65 34.42 -57.26
C ALA A 10 -36.11 35.80 -57.76
N SER A 11 -36.86 36.81 -57.46
CA SER A 11 -36.49 38.22 -57.67
C SER A 11 -35.17 38.51 -57.04
N GLY A 12 -34.26 39.05 -57.86
CA GLY A 12 -32.88 39.30 -57.51
C GLY A 12 -32.69 40.09 -56.22
N HIS A 13 -31.80 39.60 -55.42
CA HIS A 13 -31.18 40.42 -54.38
C HIS A 13 -30.45 41.57 -55.09
N GLY A 14 -30.92 42.81 -54.82
CA GLY A 14 -30.30 43.98 -55.32
C GLY A 14 -28.83 44.00 -54.93
N PHE A 15 -27.96 44.00 -55.94
CA PHE A 15 -26.60 44.40 -55.76
C PHE A 15 -26.62 45.80 -55.15
N GLY A 16 -26.32 45.95 -53.89
CA GLY A 16 -26.11 47.26 -53.26
C GLY A 16 -25.06 48.01 -54.10
N GLY A 17 -25.43 49.24 -54.56
CA GLY A 17 -24.50 50.06 -55.24
C GLY A 17 -23.21 50.28 -54.41
N PRO A 18 -22.18 50.82 -54.99
CA PRO A 18 -20.93 51.12 -54.26
C PRO A 18 -21.28 51.92 -53.00
N MET A 19 -20.84 51.41 -51.83
CA MET A 19 -21.05 52.11 -50.55
C MET A 19 -20.61 53.54 -50.64
N SER A 20 -21.35 54.48 -50.06
CA SER A 20 -20.98 55.85 -49.99
C SER A 20 -19.69 56.04 -49.16
N PRO A 21 -18.92 57.07 -49.36
CA PRO A 21 -17.73 57.31 -48.52
C PRO A 21 -18.02 57.37 -47.03
N GLU A 22 -19.21 57.87 -46.64
CA GLU A 22 -19.69 57.91 -45.23
C GLU A 22 -20.00 56.54 -44.70
N GLU A 23 -20.57 55.65 -45.49
CA GLU A 23 -20.86 54.26 -45.07
C GLU A 23 -19.57 53.42 -44.92
N ILE A 24 -18.55 53.67 -45.76
CA ILE A 24 -17.23 53.05 -45.65
C ILE A 24 -16.50 53.53 -44.37
N GLU A 25 -16.57 54.80 -44.06
CA GLU A 25 -15.96 55.41 -42.88
C GLU A 25 -16.67 54.93 -41.60
N ALA A 26 -17.99 54.82 -41.59
CA ALA A 26 -18.76 54.27 -40.46
C ALA A 26 -18.46 52.80 -40.24
N ALA A 27 -18.37 51.99 -41.30
CA ALA A 27 -18.01 50.57 -41.20
C ALA A 27 -16.55 50.39 -40.72
N ALA A 28 -15.62 51.24 -41.18
CA ALA A 28 -14.23 51.23 -40.69
C ALA A 28 -14.12 51.60 -39.21
N ALA A 29 -14.91 52.61 -38.77
CA ALA A 29 -14.97 53.00 -37.34
C ALA A 29 -15.60 51.91 -36.46
N ALA A 30 -16.65 51.27 -36.94
CA ALA A 30 -17.25 50.14 -36.22
C ALA A 30 -16.27 48.94 -36.06
N ASN A 31 -15.59 48.55 -37.15
CA ASN A 31 -14.58 47.49 -37.12
C ASN A 31 -13.39 47.86 -36.23
N ALA A 32 -12.99 49.15 -36.17
CA ALA A 32 -11.92 49.60 -35.29
C ALA A 32 -12.36 49.56 -33.80
N ALA A 33 -13.62 49.91 -33.54
CA ALA A 33 -14.18 49.81 -32.18
C ALA A 33 -14.31 48.34 -31.70
N ASP A 34 -14.79 47.45 -32.56
CA ASP A 34 -14.87 46.03 -32.27
C ASP A 34 -13.47 45.39 -32.02
N ALA A 35 -12.51 45.74 -32.87
CA ALA A 35 -11.12 45.29 -32.71
C ALA A 35 -10.43 45.86 -31.45
N SER A 36 -10.82 47.06 -30.98
CA SER A 36 -10.35 47.60 -29.69
C SER A 36 -10.97 46.89 -28.51
N ALA A 37 -12.27 46.60 -28.57
CA ALA A 37 -13.00 45.87 -27.54
C ALA A 37 -12.47 44.41 -27.37
N GLU A 38 -12.19 43.76 -28.53
CA GLU A 38 -11.58 42.41 -28.48
C GLU A 38 -10.16 42.45 -27.87
N ARG A 39 -9.36 43.47 -28.16
CA ARG A 39 -8.03 43.65 -27.55
C ARG A 39 -8.13 43.90 -26.06
N ASP A 40 -9.04 44.74 -25.61
CA ASP A 40 -9.22 45.03 -24.20
C ASP A 40 -9.72 43.79 -23.41
N ASN A 41 -10.62 43.00 -24.00
CA ASN A 41 -11.05 41.72 -23.44
C ASN A 41 -9.88 40.73 -23.37
N ALA A 42 -9.08 40.60 -24.41
CA ALA A 42 -7.92 39.72 -24.42
C ALA A 42 -6.85 40.14 -23.39
N LEU A 43 -6.63 41.45 -23.23
CA LEU A 43 -5.73 41.96 -22.18
C LEU A 43 -6.24 41.67 -20.78
N ALA A 44 -7.55 41.82 -20.52
CA ALA A 44 -8.16 41.47 -19.24
C ALA A 44 -8.04 39.98 -18.95
N GLU A 45 -8.24 39.14 -19.96
CA GLU A 45 -8.07 37.68 -19.81
C GLU A 45 -6.61 37.27 -19.51
N ILE A 46 -5.64 37.92 -20.20
CA ILE A 46 -4.20 37.71 -19.93
C ILE A 46 -3.85 38.07 -18.49
N GLU A 47 -4.34 39.21 -17.99
CA GLU A 47 -4.09 39.61 -16.60
C GLU A 47 -4.75 38.63 -15.59
N ALA A 48 -5.97 38.16 -15.85
CA ALA A 48 -6.63 37.15 -15.04
C ALA A 48 -5.88 35.82 -15.04
N LEU A 49 -5.39 35.39 -16.21
CA LEU A 49 -4.59 34.17 -16.35
C LEU A 49 -3.24 34.31 -15.63
N LYS A 50 -2.57 35.45 -15.71
CA LYS A 50 -1.32 35.72 -14.97
C LYS A 50 -1.54 35.64 -13.47
N ALA A 51 -2.61 36.25 -12.97
CA ALA A 51 -2.97 36.18 -11.55
C ALA A 51 -3.23 34.71 -11.11
N LYS A 52 -3.93 33.95 -11.95
CA LYS A 52 -4.21 32.52 -11.68
C LYS A 52 -2.95 31.67 -11.70
N VAL A 53 -2.04 31.90 -12.61
CA VAL A 53 -0.72 31.23 -12.67
C VAL A 53 0.08 31.54 -11.40
N ALA A 54 0.13 32.81 -10.96
CA ALA A 54 0.84 33.18 -9.74
C ALA A 54 0.22 32.49 -8.49
N GLU A 55 -1.09 32.43 -8.38
CA GLU A 55 -1.81 31.73 -7.31
C GLU A 55 -1.47 30.23 -7.31
N LEU A 56 -1.54 29.58 -8.48
CA LEU A 56 -1.23 28.14 -8.60
C LEU A 56 0.24 27.84 -8.31
N GLN A 57 1.15 28.74 -8.68
CA GLN A 57 2.58 28.60 -8.34
C GLN A 57 2.80 28.68 -6.83
N ASP A 58 2.16 29.63 -6.14
CA ASP A 58 2.24 29.74 -4.68
C ASP A 58 1.64 28.51 -3.98
N GLN A 59 0.46 28.05 -4.44
CA GLN A 59 -0.15 26.80 -3.95
C GLN A 59 0.78 25.59 -4.16
N SER A 60 1.42 25.49 -5.33
CA SER A 60 2.35 24.41 -5.63
C SER A 60 3.57 24.43 -4.73
N LEU A 61 4.17 25.62 -4.49
CA LEU A 61 5.31 25.76 -3.59
C LEU A 61 4.95 25.39 -2.14
N ARG A 62 3.78 25.83 -1.66
CA ARG A 62 3.30 25.44 -0.33
C ARG A 62 3.08 23.94 -0.23
N ALA A 63 2.40 23.34 -1.21
CA ALA A 63 2.18 21.89 -1.24
C ALA A 63 3.48 21.09 -1.27
N GLN A 64 4.50 21.56 -2.01
CA GLN A 64 5.83 20.96 -2.02
C GLN A 64 6.52 21.04 -0.65
N ALA A 65 6.46 22.21 0.00
CA ALA A 65 7.03 22.38 1.34
C ALA A 65 6.34 21.48 2.37
N ASP A 66 5.01 21.39 2.32
CA ASP A 66 4.23 20.51 3.21
C ASP A 66 4.55 19.02 2.97
N ALA A 67 4.69 18.62 1.71
CA ALA A 67 5.08 17.27 1.36
C ALA A 67 6.51 16.93 1.85
N GLN A 68 7.47 17.85 1.71
CA GLN A 68 8.82 17.65 2.24
C GLN A 68 8.83 17.55 3.76
N ASN A 69 8.07 18.40 4.46
CA ASN A 69 7.95 18.37 5.91
C ASN A 69 7.28 17.07 6.40
N ALA A 70 6.24 16.61 5.70
CA ALA A 70 5.58 15.34 6.00
C ALA A 70 6.54 14.16 5.80
N ARG A 71 7.30 14.14 4.70
CA ARG A 71 8.31 13.12 4.44
C ARG A 71 9.39 13.09 5.52
N ARG A 72 9.94 14.24 5.90
CA ARG A 72 10.95 14.30 6.96
C ARG A 72 10.41 13.76 8.29
N ARG A 73 9.17 14.14 8.66
CA ARG A 73 8.54 13.60 9.88
C ARG A 73 8.36 12.10 9.81
N ALA A 74 7.94 11.57 8.67
CA ALA A 74 7.80 10.13 8.47
C ALA A 74 9.15 9.40 8.56
N ASP A 75 10.21 9.94 7.97
CA ASP A 75 11.56 9.38 8.05
C ASP A 75 12.07 9.37 9.51
N ASP A 76 11.88 10.46 10.25
CA ASP A 76 12.24 10.54 11.68
C ASP A 76 11.45 9.51 12.51
N GLU A 77 10.18 9.29 12.20
CA GLU A 77 9.34 8.31 12.88
C GLU A 77 9.77 6.87 12.55
N ILE A 78 10.11 6.58 11.29
CA ILE A 78 10.68 5.28 10.88
C ILE A 78 11.98 4.99 11.64
N VAL A 79 12.87 5.97 11.81
CA VAL A 79 14.10 5.82 12.58
C VAL A 79 13.79 5.47 14.04
N LYS A 80 12.83 6.15 14.66
CA LYS A 80 12.39 5.86 16.04
C LYS A 80 11.80 4.46 16.16
N ILE A 81 10.88 4.10 15.25
CA ILE A 81 10.25 2.77 15.22
C ILE A 81 11.32 1.68 15.08
N ARG A 82 12.29 1.84 14.17
CA ARG A 82 13.38 0.86 13.99
C ARG A 82 14.26 0.74 15.24
N LYS A 83 14.54 1.84 15.93
CA LYS A 83 15.35 1.84 17.15
C LYS A 83 14.68 1.07 18.30
N PHE A 84 13.37 1.18 18.40
CA PHE A 84 12.59 0.58 19.48
C PHE A 84 11.75 -0.63 19.04
N ALA A 85 11.95 -1.10 17.79
CA ALA A 85 11.17 -2.21 17.24
C ALA A 85 11.23 -3.52 18.05
N VAL A 86 12.33 -3.73 18.78
CA VAL A 86 12.56 -4.93 19.59
C VAL A 86 12.29 -4.71 21.09
N GLU A 87 11.90 -3.49 21.50
CA GLU A 87 11.71 -3.14 22.93
C GLU A 87 10.66 -4.02 23.59
N SER A 88 9.47 -4.07 23.01
CA SER A 88 8.37 -4.91 23.52
C SER A 88 8.71 -6.41 23.55
N PHE A 89 9.45 -6.88 22.53
CA PHE A 89 9.94 -8.26 22.54
C PHE A 89 10.94 -8.50 23.65
N ALA A 90 11.93 -7.60 23.82
CA ALA A 90 12.93 -7.70 24.91
C ALA A 90 12.26 -7.68 26.28
N GLU A 91 11.32 -6.76 26.52
CA GLU A 91 10.54 -6.70 27.76
C GLU A 91 9.79 -8.01 28.04
N SER A 92 9.22 -8.63 27.01
CA SER A 92 8.49 -9.90 27.16
C SER A 92 9.42 -11.08 27.47
N MET A 93 10.73 -10.98 27.21
CA MET A 93 11.72 -12.02 27.52
C MET A 93 12.29 -11.90 28.95
N LEU A 94 12.23 -10.72 29.58
CA LEU A 94 12.78 -10.52 30.91
C LEU A 94 12.17 -11.49 31.96
N PRO A 95 10.85 -11.72 32.04
CA PRO A 95 10.29 -12.66 32.98
C PRO A 95 10.76 -14.12 32.76
N VAL A 96 11.07 -14.47 31.50
CA VAL A 96 11.62 -15.80 31.18
C VAL A 96 13.05 -15.93 31.73
N LEU A 97 13.85 -14.87 31.55
CA LEU A 97 15.20 -14.77 32.10
C LEU A 97 15.18 -14.88 33.63
N ASP A 98 14.32 -14.09 34.29
CA ASP A 98 14.17 -14.10 35.75
C ASP A 98 13.80 -15.49 36.29
N SER A 99 12.90 -16.19 35.58
CA SER A 99 12.48 -17.55 35.95
C SER A 99 13.62 -18.58 35.85
N LEU A 100 14.44 -18.45 34.78
CA LEU A 100 15.64 -19.30 34.63
C LEU A 100 16.69 -19.00 35.69
N GLU A 101 16.95 -17.73 36.00
CA GLU A 101 17.87 -17.34 37.05
C GLU A 101 17.41 -17.80 38.45
N ALA A 102 16.10 -17.70 38.70
CA ALA A 102 15.53 -18.21 39.96
C ALA A 102 15.72 -19.73 40.09
N GLY A 103 15.47 -20.46 38.98
CA GLY A 103 15.67 -21.92 38.94
C GLY A 103 17.12 -22.34 39.21
N LEU A 104 18.09 -21.58 38.67
CA LEU A 104 19.52 -21.87 38.89
C LEU A 104 20.01 -21.60 40.31
N LYS A 105 19.28 -20.79 41.09
CA LYS A 105 19.62 -20.49 42.50
C LYS A 105 19.11 -21.53 43.52
N ILE A 106 18.31 -22.52 43.04
CA ILE A 106 17.76 -23.57 43.89
C ILE A 106 18.84 -24.67 44.10
N ASP A 107 19.47 -24.69 45.26
CA ASP A 107 20.37 -25.77 45.63
C ASP A 107 19.60 -27.02 46.01
N ASN A 108 20.05 -28.18 45.56
CA ASN A 108 19.45 -29.51 45.84
C ASN A 108 17.99 -29.71 45.36
N ALA A 109 17.59 -29.07 44.27
CA ALA A 109 16.31 -29.32 43.64
C ALA A 109 16.19 -30.78 43.17
N SER A 110 15.04 -31.44 43.43
CA SER A 110 14.75 -32.76 42.86
C SER A 110 14.61 -32.68 41.33
N ALA A 111 14.83 -33.79 40.64
CA ALA A 111 14.64 -33.85 39.18
C ALA A 111 13.20 -33.47 38.77
N GLU A 112 12.21 -33.78 39.60
CA GLU A 112 10.81 -33.44 39.36
C GLU A 112 10.56 -31.94 39.49
N GLN A 113 11.11 -31.28 40.51
CA GLN A 113 11.05 -29.83 40.69
C GLN A 113 11.73 -29.08 39.52
N LEU A 114 12.90 -29.57 39.08
CA LEU A 114 13.59 -28.99 37.92
C LEU A 114 12.78 -29.12 36.65
N ARG A 115 12.15 -30.26 36.45
CA ARG A 115 11.27 -30.50 35.30
C ARG A 115 10.04 -29.57 35.30
N GLU A 116 9.36 -29.47 36.44
CA GLU A 116 8.18 -28.62 36.61
C GLU A 116 8.54 -27.14 36.37
N GLY A 117 9.67 -26.66 36.96
CA GLY A 117 10.17 -25.30 36.73
C GLY A 117 10.52 -25.03 35.26
N THR A 118 11.15 -26.01 34.59
CA THR A 118 11.49 -25.91 33.17
C THR A 118 10.22 -25.87 32.29
N GLU A 119 9.24 -26.70 32.58
CA GLU A 119 7.94 -26.71 31.90
C GLU A 119 7.17 -25.41 32.10
N ALA A 120 7.22 -24.82 33.30
CA ALA A 120 6.63 -23.53 33.60
C ALA A 120 7.32 -22.40 32.80
N THR A 121 8.65 -22.39 32.74
CA THR A 121 9.42 -21.42 31.97
C THR A 121 9.19 -21.57 30.48
N LEU A 122 9.07 -22.82 29.98
CA LEU A 122 8.72 -23.06 28.59
C LEU A 122 7.34 -22.48 28.24
N ARG A 123 6.34 -22.63 29.11
CA ARG A 123 5.01 -22.03 28.91
C ARG A 123 5.07 -20.50 28.88
N GLN A 124 5.87 -19.88 29.76
CA GLN A 124 6.10 -18.44 29.75
C GLN A 124 6.74 -17.98 28.43
N LEU A 125 7.76 -18.68 27.95
CA LEU A 125 8.42 -18.38 26.69
C LEU A 125 7.45 -18.47 25.51
N LEU A 126 6.68 -19.54 25.41
CA LEU A 126 5.68 -19.70 24.35
C LEU A 126 4.63 -18.58 24.39
N SER A 127 4.14 -18.21 25.57
CA SER A 127 3.20 -17.10 25.74
C SER A 127 3.82 -15.75 25.34
N ALA A 128 5.11 -15.53 25.67
CA ALA A 128 5.81 -14.32 25.27
C ALA A 128 6.01 -14.23 23.75
N LEU A 129 6.33 -15.34 23.09
CA LEU A 129 6.42 -15.46 21.65
C LEU A 129 5.07 -15.14 20.98
N GLU A 130 3.97 -15.75 21.49
CA GLU A 130 2.62 -15.55 20.95
C GLU A 130 2.17 -14.08 21.04
N ARG A 131 2.40 -13.41 22.19
CA ARG A 131 2.13 -11.97 22.35
C ARG A 131 2.86 -11.11 21.33
N ASN A 132 4.03 -11.55 20.88
CA ASN A 132 4.83 -10.89 19.84
C ASN A 132 4.53 -11.42 18.43
N LYS A 133 3.37 -12.07 18.24
CA LYS A 133 2.90 -12.62 16.94
C LYS A 133 3.84 -13.68 16.35
N VAL A 134 4.61 -14.34 17.19
CA VAL A 134 5.40 -15.52 16.82
C VAL A 134 4.58 -16.76 17.12
N ALA A 135 4.16 -17.47 16.09
CA ALA A 135 3.36 -18.69 16.20
C ALA A 135 4.20 -19.94 15.90
N GLU A 136 3.95 -21.00 16.65
CA GLU A 136 4.58 -22.31 16.44
C GLU A 136 3.91 -23.03 15.26
N VAL A 137 4.72 -23.59 14.36
CA VAL A 137 4.29 -24.48 13.28
C VAL A 137 4.65 -25.91 13.69
N ASN A 138 3.65 -26.65 14.13
CA ASN A 138 3.79 -28.03 14.63
C ASN A 138 2.63 -28.89 14.12
N PRO A 139 2.65 -29.26 12.82
CA PRO A 139 1.56 -30.03 12.24
C PRO A 139 1.42 -31.39 12.93
N ALA A 140 0.18 -31.81 13.18
CA ALA A 140 -0.10 -33.14 13.71
C ALA A 140 0.25 -34.24 12.68
N ALA A 141 0.56 -35.42 13.16
CA ALA A 141 0.71 -36.59 12.30
C ALA A 141 -0.59 -36.84 11.51
N GLY A 142 -0.47 -37.07 10.20
CA GLY A 142 -1.60 -37.20 9.26
C GLY A 142 -2.10 -35.87 8.69
N ALA A 143 -1.63 -34.71 9.15
CA ALA A 143 -1.95 -33.43 8.54
C ALA A 143 -1.38 -33.34 7.12
N LYS A 144 -2.08 -32.65 6.23
CA LYS A 144 -1.59 -32.41 4.87
C LYS A 144 -0.29 -31.59 4.91
N PHE A 145 0.68 -31.99 4.12
CA PHE A 145 1.94 -31.26 3.98
C PHE A 145 1.70 -29.88 3.31
N ASP A 146 2.22 -28.84 3.94
CA ASP A 146 2.16 -27.46 3.47
C ASP A 146 3.57 -26.93 3.16
N PRO A 147 3.96 -26.81 1.88
CA PRO A 147 5.28 -26.31 1.50
C PRO A 147 5.55 -24.85 1.91
N ALA A 148 4.51 -24.06 2.20
CA ALA A 148 4.68 -22.67 2.60
C ALA A 148 5.28 -22.52 4.00
N THR A 149 4.97 -23.47 4.91
CA THR A 149 5.36 -23.40 6.33
C THR A 149 6.21 -24.58 6.78
N GLN A 150 6.35 -25.60 5.93
CA GLN A 150 7.00 -26.88 6.27
C GLN A 150 8.06 -27.25 5.22
N GLN A 151 9.08 -27.96 5.64
CA GLN A 151 10.11 -28.52 4.78
C GLN A 151 10.20 -30.04 4.99
N ALA A 152 9.90 -30.80 3.96
CA ALA A 152 10.05 -32.25 3.96
C ALA A 152 11.53 -32.61 3.85
N ILE A 153 12.06 -33.32 4.84
CA ILE A 153 13.46 -33.79 4.89
C ILE A 153 13.59 -35.20 4.34
N SER A 154 12.60 -36.06 4.60
CA SER A 154 12.59 -37.42 4.06
C SER A 154 11.16 -37.94 3.83
N ILE A 155 11.07 -38.87 2.91
CA ILE A 155 9.86 -39.61 2.62
C ILE A 155 9.97 -40.95 3.35
N VAL A 156 8.95 -41.27 4.14
CA VAL A 156 8.89 -42.54 4.89
C VAL A 156 7.63 -43.32 4.55
N PRO A 157 7.69 -44.65 4.46
CA PRO A 157 6.49 -45.45 4.25
C PRO A 157 5.59 -45.39 5.47
N ALA A 158 4.34 -44.99 5.26
CA ALA A 158 3.29 -45.00 6.28
C ALA A 158 1.97 -45.49 5.65
N PRO A 159 1.79 -46.78 5.48
CA PRO A 159 0.70 -47.38 4.69
C PRO A 159 -0.70 -47.05 5.24
N GLN A 160 -0.80 -46.59 6.49
CA GLN A 160 -2.08 -46.23 7.13
C GLN A 160 -2.41 -44.72 6.99
N GLN A 161 -1.54 -43.93 6.34
CA GLN A 161 -1.74 -42.50 6.15
C GLN A 161 -1.95 -42.16 4.66
N ALA A 162 -2.69 -41.09 4.44
CA ALA A 162 -2.90 -40.59 3.08
C ALA A 162 -1.58 -40.10 2.44
N PRO A 163 -1.43 -40.19 1.11
CA PRO A 163 -0.28 -39.62 0.42
C PRO A 163 -0.09 -38.13 0.71
N ASN A 164 1.16 -37.67 0.70
CA ASN A 164 1.52 -36.25 0.93
C ASN A 164 1.03 -35.69 2.27
N THR A 165 1.12 -36.51 3.33
CA THR A 165 0.82 -36.11 4.71
C THR A 165 2.06 -36.16 5.59
N VAL A 166 2.05 -35.36 6.66
CA VAL A 166 3.12 -35.32 7.65
C VAL A 166 3.07 -36.61 8.49
N VAL A 167 4.19 -37.33 8.58
CA VAL A 167 4.33 -38.49 9.43
C VAL A 167 4.80 -38.12 10.83
N SER A 168 5.88 -37.29 10.88
CA SER A 168 6.41 -36.80 12.14
C SER A 168 7.09 -35.42 11.94
N VAL A 169 7.14 -34.65 13.01
CA VAL A 169 7.85 -33.38 13.08
C VAL A 169 9.20 -33.63 13.73
N LEU A 170 10.28 -33.40 12.99
CA LEU A 170 11.64 -33.53 13.50
C LEU A 170 12.06 -32.24 14.24
N GLN A 171 11.61 -31.09 13.74
CA GLN A 171 11.86 -29.80 14.35
C GLN A 171 10.66 -28.88 14.10
N LYS A 172 10.16 -28.27 15.16
CA LYS A 172 9.07 -27.29 15.05
C LYS A 172 9.50 -26.07 14.27
N GLY A 173 8.60 -25.53 13.43
CA GLY A 173 8.75 -24.27 12.73
C GLY A 173 8.22 -23.10 13.54
N TYR A 174 8.51 -21.88 13.06
CA TYR A 174 7.95 -20.65 13.64
C TYR A 174 7.68 -19.64 12.55
N THR A 175 6.58 -18.93 12.71
CA THR A 175 6.21 -17.77 11.87
C THR A 175 6.15 -16.52 12.74
N ILE A 176 6.37 -15.35 12.13
CA ILE A 176 6.10 -14.04 12.75
C ILE A 176 5.12 -13.30 11.87
N ALA A 177 3.94 -12.99 12.38
CA ALA A 177 2.83 -12.51 11.57
C ALA A 177 2.66 -13.42 10.31
N ASP A 178 2.84 -12.88 9.10
CA ASP A 178 2.67 -13.61 7.84
C ASP A 178 4.00 -14.15 7.26
N ARG A 179 5.12 -14.02 8.00
CA ARG A 179 6.45 -14.42 7.52
C ARG A 179 6.97 -15.64 8.25
N VAL A 180 7.44 -16.63 7.50
CA VAL A 180 8.13 -17.80 8.05
C VAL A 180 9.53 -17.37 8.55
N LEU A 181 9.78 -17.59 9.84
CA LEU A 181 11.10 -17.42 10.46
C LEU A 181 11.94 -18.68 10.25
N ARG A 182 11.33 -19.84 10.42
CA ARG A 182 11.92 -21.15 10.23
C ARG A 182 10.81 -22.14 9.87
N PRO A 183 10.89 -22.86 8.74
CA PRO A 183 9.93 -23.91 8.44
C PRO A 183 10.01 -25.07 9.44
N ALA A 184 8.92 -25.77 9.64
CA ALA A 184 8.94 -27.01 10.38
C ALA A 184 9.62 -28.10 9.55
N LEU A 185 10.60 -28.80 10.11
CA LEU A 185 11.23 -29.96 9.44
C LEU A 185 10.40 -31.20 9.73
N VAL A 186 9.88 -31.80 8.67
CA VAL A 186 8.94 -32.94 8.76
C VAL A 186 9.38 -34.11 7.90
N THR A 187 8.93 -35.30 8.29
CA THR A 187 8.92 -36.47 7.40
C THR A 187 7.51 -36.60 6.82
N VAL A 188 7.41 -36.98 5.56
CA VAL A 188 6.13 -37.08 4.85
C VAL A 188 5.94 -38.46 4.22
N THR A 189 4.70 -38.82 3.92
CA THR A 189 4.38 -40.00 3.11
C THR A 189 4.70 -39.70 1.65
N ALA A 190 5.00 -40.76 0.85
CA ALA A 190 5.18 -40.64 -0.59
C ALA A 190 3.91 -40.02 -1.22
N SER A 191 4.12 -39.14 -2.20
CA SER A 191 3.06 -38.76 -3.13
C SER A 191 2.87 -39.91 -4.12
N ASN A 192 1.67 -40.41 -4.27
CA ASN A 192 1.34 -41.37 -5.33
C ASN A 192 1.54 -40.75 -6.70
#